data_ae0b17ddec8ed03f829c5e091c899354
#
_entry.id   ae0b17ddec8ed03f829c5e091c899354
#
_cell.length_a   1.000
_cell.length_b   1.000
_cell.length_c   1.000
_cell.angle_alpha   90.00
_cell.angle_beta   90.00
_cell.angle_gamma   90.00
#
_symmetry.space_group_name_H-M   'P 1'
#
loop_
_entity.id
_entity.type
_entity.pdbx_description
1 polymer ?
#
loop_
_entity_poly.entity_id
_entity_poly.type
_entity_poly.pdbx_seq_one_letter_code
_entity_poly.pdbx_strand_id
1 'polypeptide(L)'
;MSLLPAALLYAAPVTKGPVGNPAAGQSKSAVCATCHGGTGNSLAPEWPKLAGQHAAYLVKQLLDLKSGARKSPVMGPMAEPLGEADIADLAAYYAGQSLERGAADADLVKTGERLYRAGNRDRGLPACMACHGPAGTGNPAAGFPSLGGQHAAYTAIQLRAYRSGERNNDRAAMMRQISSRITDAEIEAVSSYIQGLYR
;
A
#
# COMPACT_ATOMS: atom_id res chain seq x y z
N MET A 1 -45.12 -21.93 19.31
CA MET A 1 -44.25 -21.10 18.41
C MET A 1 -43.52 -20.10 19.27
N SER A 2 -42.23 -20.37 19.56
CA SER A 2 -41.42 -19.53 20.41
C SER A 2 -40.65 -18.55 19.54
N LEU A 3 -40.90 -17.27 19.66
CA LEU A 3 -40.17 -16.21 18.95
C LEU A 3 -38.87 -15.94 19.69
N LEU A 4 -37.73 -16.28 19.10
CA LEU A 4 -36.42 -15.88 19.57
C LEU A 4 -36.22 -14.37 19.30
N PRO A 5 -35.74 -13.61 20.28
CA PRO A 5 -35.46 -12.19 20.05
C PRO A 5 -34.22 -12.03 19.14
N ALA A 6 -34.37 -11.18 18.11
CA ALA A 6 -33.27 -10.78 17.27
C ALA A 6 -32.26 -9.95 18.08
N ALA A 7 -31.07 -10.50 18.28
CA ALA A 7 -29.96 -9.76 18.89
C ALA A 7 -29.50 -8.65 17.93
N LEU A 8 -29.74 -7.40 18.28
CA LEU A 8 -29.16 -6.24 17.65
C LEU A 8 -27.63 -6.25 17.86
N LEU A 9 -26.90 -6.63 16.84
CA LEU A 9 -25.43 -6.47 16.80
C LEU A 9 -25.12 -4.96 16.75
N TYR A 10 -24.88 -4.38 17.92
CA TYR A 10 -24.29 -3.05 18.02
C TYR A 10 -22.88 -3.11 17.46
N ALA A 11 -22.65 -2.48 16.30
CA ALA A 11 -21.30 -2.24 15.80
C ALA A 11 -20.58 -1.34 16.80
N ALA A 12 -19.50 -1.84 17.41
CA ALA A 12 -18.67 -1.03 18.28
C ALA A 12 -18.17 0.21 17.53
N PRO A 13 -18.14 1.39 18.17
CA PRO A 13 -17.61 2.59 17.53
C PRO A 13 -16.17 2.37 17.10
N VAL A 14 -15.88 2.64 15.84
CA VAL A 14 -14.51 2.66 15.32
C VAL A 14 -13.79 3.79 16.04
N THR A 15 -13.00 3.47 17.05
CA THR A 15 -12.12 4.45 17.70
C THR A 15 -11.14 4.95 16.64
N LYS A 16 -11.22 6.25 16.31
CA LYS A 16 -10.18 6.91 15.53
C LYS A 16 -8.88 6.73 16.29
N GLY A 17 -7.92 6.04 15.72
CA GLY A 17 -6.57 5.97 16.27
C GLY A 17 -5.98 7.37 16.48
N PRO A 18 -4.87 7.49 17.21
CA PRO A 18 -4.27 8.77 17.53
C PRO A 18 -4.03 9.57 16.24
N VAL A 19 -4.41 10.86 16.26
CA VAL A 19 -4.10 11.79 15.18
C VAL A 19 -2.61 12.12 15.33
N GLY A 20 -1.80 11.71 14.34
CA GLY A 20 -0.35 11.92 14.36
C GLY A 20 0.02 13.39 14.16
N ASN A 21 1.14 13.79 14.76
CA ASN A 21 1.77 15.11 14.62
C ASN A 21 2.89 15.04 13.56
N PRO A 22 2.76 15.67 12.38
CA PRO A 22 3.77 15.60 11.32
C PRO A 22 5.13 16.20 11.73
N ALA A 23 5.18 17.23 12.59
CA ALA A 23 6.45 17.79 13.05
C ALA A 23 7.19 16.81 13.98
N ALA A 24 6.48 16.13 14.87
CA ALA A 24 7.04 15.06 15.69
C ALA A 24 7.48 13.88 14.82
N GLY A 25 6.71 13.54 13.78
CA GLY A 25 7.06 12.51 12.80
C GLY A 25 8.33 12.83 12.03
N GLN A 26 8.52 14.09 11.62
CA GLN A 26 9.75 14.55 11.00
C GLN A 26 10.97 14.34 11.90
N SER A 27 10.87 14.71 13.17
CA SER A 27 11.97 14.54 14.14
C SER A 27 12.34 13.05 14.35
N LYS A 28 11.38 12.14 14.20
CA LYS A 28 11.56 10.68 14.37
C LYS A 28 11.98 9.97 13.09
N SER A 29 11.90 10.64 11.92
CA SER A 29 12.07 10.01 10.61
C SER A 29 13.53 9.74 10.22
N ALA A 30 14.52 10.21 10.98
CA ALA A 30 15.94 10.15 10.60
C ALA A 30 16.42 8.74 10.25
N VAL A 31 16.05 7.73 11.04
CA VAL A 31 16.41 6.34 10.77
C VAL A 31 15.70 5.77 9.53
N CYS A 32 14.47 6.19 9.29
CA CYS A 32 13.68 5.78 8.12
C CYS A 32 14.23 6.38 6.83
N ALA A 33 14.76 7.61 6.92
CA ALA A 33 15.30 8.39 5.80
C ALA A 33 16.48 7.69 5.11
N THR A 34 17.23 6.86 5.83
CA THR A 34 18.38 6.11 5.28
C THR A 34 17.98 5.25 4.07
N CYS A 35 16.79 4.68 4.09
CA CYS A 35 16.28 3.82 3.02
C CYS A 35 15.16 4.49 2.21
N HIS A 36 14.25 5.20 2.90
CA HIS A 36 13.07 5.78 2.27
C HIS A 36 13.26 7.23 1.79
N GLY A 37 14.44 7.83 2.01
CA GLY A 37 14.67 9.25 1.72
C GLY A 37 14.06 10.19 2.77
N GLY A 38 14.64 11.38 2.94
CA GLY A 38 14.22 12.34 3.97
C GLY A 38 12.76 12.75 3.84
N THR A 39 12.27 12.88 2.62
CA THR A 39 10.86 13.20 2.31
C THR A 39 10.01 11.95 2.02
N GLY A 40 10.56 10.76 2.19
CA GLY A 40 9.87 9.52 1.82
C GLY A 40 9.89 9.20 0.33
N ASN A 41 10.76 9.86 -0.45
CA ASN A 41 11.05 9.55 -1.84
C ASN A 41 12.36 8.76 -1.89
N SER A 42 12.26 7.43 -1.77
CA SER A 42 13.42 6.53 -1.84
C SER A 42 14.09 6.58 -3.21
N LEU A 43 15.42 6.49 -3.22
CA LEU A 43 16.20 6.42 -4.46
C LEU A 43 16.31 4.98 -4.98
N ALA A 44 16.45 4.02 -4.09
CA ALA A 44 16.54 2.60 -4.44
C ALA A 44 15.14 2.06 -4.78
N PRO A 45 14.96 1.46 -5.97
CA PRO A 45 13.63 1.10 -6.47
C PRO A 45 12.97 -0.09 -5.75
N GLU A 46 13.72 -0.84 -4.95
CA GLU A 46 13.21 -1.93 -4.11
C GLU A 46 12.58 -1.41 -2.80
N TRP A 47 12.94 -0.22 -2.37
CA TRP A 47 12.41 0.41 -1.16
C TRP A 47 11.22 1.31 -1.53
N PRO A 48 10.09 1.16 -0.83
CA PRO A 48 8.90 1.92 -1.23
C PRO A 48 9.07 3.41 -0.98
N LYS A 49 8.51 4.21 -1.88
CA LYS A 49 8.19 5.59 -1.58
C LYS A 49 7.06 5.64 -0.56
N LEU A 50 7.24 6.46 0.47
CA LEU A 50 6.27 6.70 1.53
C LEU A 50 5.53 8.02 1.34
N ALA A 51 6.14 8.95 0.59
CA ALA A 51 5.60 10.28 0.32
C ALA A 51 4.19 10.22 -0.28
N GLY A 52 3.27 10.98 0.28
CA GLY A 52 1.89 11.07 -0.19
C GLY A 52 1.05 9.80 -0.03
N GLN A 53 1.55 8.81 0.69
CA GLN A 53 0.77 7.62 1.02
C GLN A 53 -0.24 7.94 2.13
N HIS A 54 -1.38 7.30 2.11
CA HIS A 54 -2.42 7.49 3.13
C HIS A 54 -1.91 7.16 4.54
N ALA A 55 -2.07 8.08 5.49
CA ALA A 55 -1.61 7.89 6.86
C ALA A 55 -2.19 6.60 7.49
N ALA A 56 -3.47 6.32 7.30
CA ALA A 56 -4.10 5.11 7.81
C ALA A 56 -3.47 3.82 7.24
N TYR A 57 -3.04 3.85 5.96
CA TYR A 57 -2.34 2.73 5.37
C TYR A 57 -0.93 2.56 5.95
N LEU A 58 -0.19 3.66 6.14
CA LEU A 58 1.14 3.63 6.78
C LEU A 58 1.06 3.10 8.21
N VAL A 59 0.10 3.58 9.01
CA VAL A 59 -0.18 3.07 10.36
C VAL A 59 -0.42 1.58 10.32
N LYS A 60 -1.35 1.11 9.48
CA LYS A 60 -1.63 -0.32 9.35
C LYS A 60 -0.38 -1.12 8.98
N GLN A 61 0.42 -0.66 8.03
CA GLN A 61 1.62 -1.40 7.62
C GLN A 61 2.66 -1.47 8.72
N LEU A 62 2.90 -0.39 9.47
CA LEU A 62 3.85 -0.40 10.59
C LEU A 62 3.38 -1.30 11.73
N LEU A 63 2.08 -1.30 12.05
CA LEU A 63 1.51 -2.21 13.04
C LEU A 63 1.60 -3.67 12.60
N ASP A 64 1.32 -3.97 11.34
CA ASP A 64 1.45 -5.32 10.79
C ASP A 64 2.91 -5.81 10.79
N LEU A 65 3.86 -4.94 10.50
CA LEU A 65 5.29 -5.23 10.55
C LEU A 65 5.76 -5.48 11.99
N LYS A 66 5.33 -4.63 12.93
CA LYS A 66 5.63 -4.75 14.35
C LYS A 66 5.08 -6.04 14.95
N SER A 67 3.86 -6.42 14.61
CA SER A 67 3.21 -7.65 15.11
C SER A 67 3.64 -8.93 14.36
N GLY A 68 4.38 -8.82 13.27
CA GLY A 68 4.73 -9.94 12.38
C GLY A 68 3.60 -10.40 11.45
N ALA A 69 2.44 -9.74 11.47
CA ALA A 69 1.34 -10.01 10.52
C ALA A 69 1.77 -9.70 9.06
N ARG A 70 2.69 -8.75 8.87
CA ARG A 70 3.46 -8.58 7.64
C ARG A 70 4.91 -8.93 7.93
N LYS A 71 5.39 -10.00 7.35
CA LYS A 71 6.79 -10.45 7.53
C LYS A 71 7.72 -9.60 6.67
N SER A 72 8.80 -9.11 7.28
CA SER A 72 9.89 -8.43 6.60
C SER A 72 11.15 -8.51 7.49
N PRO A 73 12.23 -9.15 7.01
CA PRO A 73 13.48 -9.24 7.76
C PRO A 73 14.11 -7.87 8.08
N VAL A 74 13.85 -6.88 7.22
CA VAL A 74 14.38 -5.51 7.39
C VAL A 74 13.42 -4.65 8.22
N MET A 75 12.14 -4.58 7.81
CA MET A 75 11.21 -3.65 8.43
C MET A 75 10.60 -4.15 9.75
N GLY A 76 10.61 -5.46 10.01
CA GLY A 76 10.16 -6.00 11.30
C GLY A 76 10.95 -5.41 12.47
N PRO A 77 12.29 -5.57 12.52
CA PRO A 77 13.13 -4.96 13.54
C PRO A 77 13.05 -3.44 13.62
N MET A 78 12.81 -2.76 12.49
CA MET A 78 12.66 -1.31 12.45
C MET A 78 11.34 -0.82 13.04
N ALA A 79 10.28 -1.61 12.90
CA ALA A 79 8.95 -1.28 13.43
C ALA A 79 8.75 -1.71 14.90
N GLU A 80 9.49 -2.70 15.35
CA GLU A 80 9.35 -3.28 16.68
C GLU A 80 9.44 -2.24 17.83
N PRO A 81 10.44 -1.32 17.88
CA PRO A 81 10.57 -0.35 18.97
C PRO A 81 9.54 0.78 18.94
N LEU A 82 8.76 0.95 17.83
CA LEU A 82 7.87 2.09 17.68
C LEU A 82 6.62 1.96 18.56
N GLY A 83 6.31 3.01 19.34
CA GLY A 83 5.02 3.16 19.99
C GLY A 83 3.90 3.56 19.02
N GLU A 84 2.64 3.41 19.44
CA GLU A 84 1.50 3.80 18.59
C GLU A 84 1.52 5.29 18.23
N ALA A 85 1.94 6.15 19.16
CA ALA A 85 2.11 7.57 18.89
C ALA A 85 3.20 7.84 17.85
N ASP A 86 4.35 7.11 17.92
CA ASP A 86 5.43 7.25 16.94
C ASP A 86 4.97 6.81 15.53
N ILE A 87 4.23 5.71 15.46
CA ILE A 87 3.65 5.21 14.22
C ILE A 87 2.67 6.23 13.62
N ALA A 88 1.81 6.83 14.44
CA ALA A 88 0.88 7.85 14.00
C ALA A 88 1.59 9.11 13.49
N ASP A 89 2.61 9.58 14.21
CA ASP A 89 3.40 10.77 13.88
C ASP A 89 4.17 10.57 12.55
N LEU A 90 4.88 9.44 12.41
CA LEU A 90 5.60 9.08 11.19
C LEU A 90 4.65 8.97 10.00
N ALA A 91 3.49 8.34 10.19
CA ALA A 91 2.48 8.23 9.15
C ALA A 91 1.93 9.59 8.71
N ALA A 92 1.67 10.50 9.67
CA ALA A 92 1.23 11.87 9.38
C ALA A 92 2.30 12.66 8.62
N TYR A 93 3.57 12.53 9.00
CA TYR A 93 4.68 13.18 8.32
C TYR A 93 4.79 12.75 6.86
N TYR A 94 4.90 11.45 6.58
CA TYR A 94 5.06 10.95 5.22
C TYR A 94 3.83 11.15 4.34
N ALA A 95 2.63 11.09 4.93
CA ALA A 95 1.39 11.36 4.19
C ALA A 95 1.31 12.80 3.67
N GLY A 96 1.93 13.75 4.37
CA GLY A 96 2.01 15.17 3.98
C GLY A 96 3.10 15.48 2.95
N GLN A 97 3.97 14.53 2.61
CA GLN A 97 5.08 14.79 1.69
C GLN A 97 4.63 14.73 0.22
N SER A 98 5.29 15.54 -0.62
CA SER A 98 5.09 15.50 -2.07
C SER A 98 5.77 14.29 -2.68
N LEU A 99 5.01 13.51 -3.46
CA LEU A 99 5.53 12.34 -4.15
C LEU A 99 6.25 12.75 -5.44
N GLU A 100 7.51 12.33 -5.55
CA GLU A 100 8.27 12.38 -6.80
C GLU A 100 7.90 11.18 -7.67
N ARG A 101 7.49 11.45 -8.91
CA ARG A 101 7.05 10.40 -9.83
C ARG A 101 8.15 10.02 -10.80
N GLY A 102 8.17 8.73 -11.18
CA GLY A 102 9.00 8.23 -12.26
C GLY A 102 8.27 8.25 -13.60
N ALA A 103 8.93 7.73 -14.62
CA ALA A 103 8.33 7.46 -15.92
C ALA A 103 8.02 5.97 -16.07
N ALA A 104 6.98 5.64 -16.84
CA ALA A 104 6.74 4.28 -17.29
C ALA A 104 7.71 3.92 -18.43
N ASP A 105 8.04 2.64 -18.55
CA ASP A 105 8.74 2.10 -19.71
C ASP A 105 7.81 2.15 -20.94
N ALA A 106 8.29 2.74 -22.03
CA ALA A 106 7.52 2.95 -23.24
C ALA A 106 7.02 1.64 -23.87
N ASP A 107 7.81 0.57 -23.78
CA ASP A 107 7.47 -0.74 -24.35
C ASP A 107 6.41 -1.47 -23.50
N LEU A 108 6.33 -1.17 -22.22
CA LEU A 108 5.42 -1.81 -21.28
C LEU A 108 4.12 -1.02 -21.03
N VAL A 109 4.12 0.29 -21.28
CA VAL A 109 3.04 1.21 -20.89
C VAL A 109 1.69 0.77 -21.43
N LYS A 110 1.59 0.38 -22.70
CA LYS A 110 0.33 0.00 -23.36
C LYS A 110 -0.29 -1.26 -22.70
N THR A 111 0.52 -2.25 -22.39
CA THR A 111 0.07 -3.48 -21.72
C THR A 111 -0.31 -3.18 -20.29
N GLY A 112 0.53 -2.42 -19.58
CA GLY A 112 0.28 -2.01 -18.19
C GLY A 112 -1.00 -1.18 -18.05
N GLU A 113 -1.21 -0.21 -18.95
CA GLU A 113 -2.42 0.61 -18.96
C GLU A 113 -3.68 -0.23 -19.15
N ARG A 114 -3.68 -1.10 -20.16
CA ARG A 114 -4.83 -2.00 -20.41
C ARG A 114 -5.16 -2.82 -19.17
N LEU A 115 -4.14 -3.41 -18.56
CA LEU A 115 -4.34 -4.24 -17.35
C LEU A 115 -4.84 -3.40 -16.18
N TYR A 116 -4.25 -2.23 -15.94
CA TYR A 116 -4.63 -1.33 -14.87
C TYR A 116 -6.08 -0.84 -15.00
N ARG A 117 -6.49 -0.46 -16.23
CA ARG A 117 -7.79 0.16 -16.51
C ARG A 117 -8.90 -0.84 -16.79
N ALA A 118 -8.60 -1.99 -17.43
CA ALA A 118 -9.60 -2.96 -17.87
C ALA A 118 -9.46 -4.36 -17.23
N GLY A 119 -8.32 -4.66 -16.62
CA GLY A 119 -8.05 -6.01 -16.12
C GLY A 119 -7.87 -7.05 -17.23
N ASN A 120 -8.20 -8.28 -16.92
CA ASN A 120 -8.23 -9.39 -17.88
C ASN A 120 -9.46 -10.26 -17.63
N ARG A 121 -10.46 -10.11 -18.50
CA ARG A 121 -11.77 -10.76 -18.34
C ARG A 121 -11.69 -12.27 -18.42
N ASP A 122 -10.87 -12.82 -19.31
CA ASP A 122 -10.76 -14.26 -19.53
C ASP A 122 -10.21 -15.00 -18.32
N ARG A 123 -9.40 -14.30 -17.51
CA ARG A 123 -8.87 -14.82 -16.24
C ARG A 123 -9.61 -14.31 -15.01
N GLY A 124 -10.70 -13.59 -15.20
CA GLY A 124 -11.46 -12.99 -14.10
C GLY A 124 -10.60 -12.02 -13.26
N LEU A 125 -9.62 -11.35 -13.87
CA LEU A 125 -8.78 -10.35 -13.22
C LEU A 125 -9.47 -8.97 -13.32
N PRO A 126 -9.90 -8.37 -12.19
CA PRO A 126 -10.52 -7.05 -12.20
C PRO A 126 -9.51 -5.95 -12.53
N ALA A 127 -10.00 -4.81 -13.01
CA ALA A 127 -9.17 -3.63 -13.22
C ALA A 127 -8.63 -3.09 -11.88
N CYS A 128 -7.34 -2.79 -11.81
CA CYS A 128 -6.70 -2.24 -10.61
C CYS A 128 -7.34 -0.91 -10.20
N MET A 129 -7.71 -0.10 -11.21
CA MET A 129 -8.36 1.19 -11.00
C MET A 129 -9.71 1.10 -10.27
N ALA A 130 -10.38 -0.03 -10.28
CA ALA A 130 -11.67 -0.20 -9.59
C ALA A 130 -11.56 0.03 -8.08
N CYS A 131 -10.42 -0.34 -7.48
CA CYS A 131 -10.15 -0.15 -6.06
C CYS A 131 -9.14 0.98 -5.82
N HIS A 132 -8.10 1.08 -6.67
CA HIS A 132 -7.01 2.05 -6.47
C HIS A 132 -7.22 3.39 -7.18
N GLY A 133 -8.35 3.56 -7.88
CA GLY A 133 -8.70 4.78 -8.60
C GLY A 133 -7.99 4.93 -9.95
N PRO A 134 -8.53 5.76 -10.87
CA PRO A 134 -8.02 5.91 -12.23
C PRO A 134 -6.62 6.51 -12.29
N ALA A 135 -6.25 7.32 -11.30
CA ALA A 135 -4.92 7.93 -11.16
C ALA A 135 -4.07 7.25 -10.08
N GLY A 136 -4.47 6.08 -9.59
CA GLY A 136 -3.75 5.36 -8.55
C GLY A 136 -3.73 6.06 -7.19
N THR A 137 -4.68 6.93 -6.92
CA THR A 137 -4.74 7.68 -5.65
C THR A 137 -5.21 6.83 -4.47
N GLY A 138 -5.76 5.66 -4.73
CA GLY A 138 -6.35 4.80 -3.71
C GLY A 138 -7.68 5.31 -3.16
N ASN A 139 -8.11 4.67 -2.07
CA ASN A 139 -9.28 5.08 -1.30
C ASN A 139 -8.98 4.86 0.20
N PRO A 140 -8.63 5.91 0.96
CA PRO A 140 -8.26 5.76 2.36
C PRO A 140 -9.39 5.24 3.24
N ALA A 141 -10.64 5.58 2.95
CA ALA A 141 -11.80 5.11 3.71
C ALA A 141 -12.02 3.59 3.56
N ALA A 142 -11.70 3.04 2.39
CA ALA A 142 -11.77 1.61 2.12
C ALA A 142 -10.45 0.87 2.48
N GLY A 143 -9.40 1.60 2.88
CA GLY A 143 -8.08 1.04 3.18
C GLY A 143 -7.26 0.68 1.93
N PHE A 144 -7.62 1.18 0.76
CA PHE A 144 -6.87 0.97 -0.48
C PHE A 144 -5.75 2.00 -0.61
N PRO A 145 -4.47 1.57 -0.71
CA PRO A 145 -3.34 2.48 -0.78
C PRO A 145 -3.27 3.25 -2.10
N SER A 146 -2.57 4.39 -2.04
CA SER A 146 -2.08 5.07 -3.23
C SER A 146 -1.01 4.21 -3.92
N LEU A 147 -1.08 4.09 -5.25
CA LEU A 147 -0.15 3.34 -6.09
C LEU A 147 0.61 4.26 -7.06
N GLY A 148 -0.07 5.28 -7.62
CA GLY A 148 0.49 6.13 -8.65
C GLY A 148 1.82 6.77 -8.24
N GLY A 149 2.86 6.60 -9.05
CA GLY A 149 4.21 7.08 -8.80
C GLY A 149 5.09 6.20 -7.92
N GLN A 150 4.58 5.06 -7.42
CA GLN A 150 5.39 4.09 -6.69
C GLN A 150 6.38 3.40 -7.62
N HIS A 151 7.55 3.03 -7.10
CA HIS A 151 8.55 2.29 -7.86
C HIS A 151 8.00 1.00 -8.49
N ALA A 152 8.33 0.79 -9.76
CA ALA A 152 7.94 -0.41 -10.50
C ALA A 152 8.49 -1.68 -9.83
N ALA A 153 9.79 -1.67 -9.46
CA ALA A 153 10.42 -2.80 -8.80
C ALA A 153 9.73 -3.16 -7.47
N TYR A 154 9.47 -2.17 -6.60
CA TYR A 154 8.74 -2.42 -5.36
C TYR A 154 7.33 -2.97 -5.62
N THR A 155 6.60 -2.39 -6.57
CA THR A 155 5.25 -2.84 -6.92
C THR A 155 5.27 -4.29 -7.41
N ALA A 156 6.21 -4.65 -8.28
CA ALA A 156 6.39 -6.01 -8.78
C ALA A 156 6.72 -7.01 -7.65
N ILE A 157 7.64 -6.64 -6.75
CA ILE A 157 7.97 -7.44 -5.56
C ILE A 157 6.71 -7.70 -4.72
N GLN A 158 5.89 -6.67 -4.47
CA GLN A 158 4.70 -6.84 -3.65
C GLN A 158 3.62 -7.70 -4.33
N LEU A 159 3.42 -7.55 -5.64
CA LEU A 159 2.48 -8.39 -6.39
C LEU A 159 2.91 -9.87 -6.37
N ARG A 160 4.21 -10.15 -6.55
CA ARG A 160 4.75 -11.51 -6.42
C ARG A 160 4.60 -12.07 -5.01
N ALA A 161 4.89 -11.26 -3.98
CA ALA A 161 4.74 -11.66 -2.59
C ALA A 161 3.28 -11.97 -2.22
N TYR A 162 2.31 -11.23 -2.75
CA TYR A 162 0.90 -11.56 -2.62
C TYR A 162 0.54 -12.85 -3.38
N ARG A 163 1.07 -13.03 -4.58
CA ARG A 163 0.82 -14.23 -5.40
C ARG A 163 1.35 -15.50 -4.74
N SER A 164 2.52 -15.44 -4.14
CA SER A 164 3.13 -16.57 -3.40
C SER A 164 2.51 -16.80 -2.02
N GLY A 165 1.76 -15.81 -1.48
CA GLY A 165 1.25 -15.85 -0.11
C GLY A 165 2.28 -15.45 0.96
N GLU A 166 3.51 -15.09 0.58
CA GLU A 166 4.52 -14.55 1.50
C GLU A 166 4.02 -13.26 2.17
N ARG A 167 3.39 -12.37 1.39
CA ARG A 167 2.63 -11.26 1.91
C ARG A 167 1.16 -11.62 2.00
N ASN A 168 0.62 -11.66 3.21
CA ASN A 168 -0.75 -12.15 3.48
C ASN A 168 -1.54 -11.25 4.45
N ASN A 169 -1.06 -10.02 4.68
CA ASN A 169 -1.71 -9.04 5.54
C ASN A 169 -2.82 -8.23 4.85
N ASP A 170 -3.28 -8.70 3.71
CA ASP A 170 -4.34 -8.10 2.92
C ASP A 170 -5.74 -8.48 3.45
N ARG A 171 -6.61 -7.49 3.52
CA ARG A 171 -7.99 -7.68 3.98
C ARG A 171 -8.73 -8.67 3.08
N ALA A 172 -9.36 -9.67 3.67
CA ALA A 172 -10.14 -10.72 2.98
C ALA A 172 -9.39 -11.39 1.81
N ALA A 173 -8.07 -11.47 1.86
CA ALA A 173 -7.22 -12.05 0.82
C ALA A 173 -7.39 -11.41 -0.57
N MET A 174 -7.87 -10.15 -0.65
CA MET A 174 -8.18 -9.49 -1.92
C MET A 174 -6.98 -9.42 -2.85
N MET A 175 -5.84 -8.92 -2.37
CA MET A 175 -4.65 -8.79 -3.22
C MET A 175 -4.04 -10.14 -3.57
N ARG A 176 -4.10 -11.13 -2.68
CA ARG A 176 -3.68 -12.51 -2.99
C ARG A 176 -4.52 -13.13 -4.10
N GLN A 177 -5.85 -12.98 -4.03
CA GLN A 177 -6.77 -13.49 -5.07
C GLN A 177 -6.57 -12.78 -6.42
N ILE A 178 -6.29 -11.47 -6.41
CA ILE A 178 -5.99 -10.71 -7.61
C ILE A 178 -4.63 -11.15 -8.18
N SER A 179 -3.60 -11.19 -7.33
CA SER A 179 -2.23 -11.48 -7.76
C SER A 179 -2.06 -12.93 -8.26
N SER A 180 -2.87 -13.89 -7.79
CA SER A 180 -2.85 -15.26 -8.30
C SER A 180 -3.23 -15.40 -9.79
N ARG A 181 -3.84 -14.34 -10.35
CA ARG A 181 -4.33 -14.32 -11.75
C ARG A 181 -3.44 -13.52 -12.69
N ILE A 182 -2.35 -12.95 -12.21
CA ILE A 182 -1.45 -12.11 -12.99
C ILE A 182 -0.19 -12.90 -13.37
N THR A 183 0.23 -12.84 -14.62
CA THR A 183 1.51 -13.42 -15.08
C THR A 183 2.68 -12.51 -14.72
N ASP A 184 3.93 -13.04 -14.80
CA ASP A 184 5.12 -12.22 -14.54
C ASP A 184 5.26 -11.06 -15.51
N ALA A 185 5.02 -11.28 -16.80
CA ALA A 185 5.04 -10.22 -17.81
C ALA A 185 4.02 -9.11 -17.53
N GLU A 186 2.84 -9.46 -17.03
CA GLU A 186 1.82 -8.49 -16.65
C GLU A 186 2.15 -7.77 -15.34
N ILE A 187 2.81 -8.44 -14.39
CA ILE A 187 3.33 -7.79 -13.18
C ILE A 187 4.33 -6.71 -13.58
N GLU A 188 5.29 -7.00 -14.47
CA GLU A 188 6.24 -5.99 -14.94
C GLU A 188 5.54 -4.82 -15.64
N ALA A 189 4.63 -5.13 -16.55
CA ALA A 189 3.93 -4.10 -17.33
C ALA A 189 3.06 -3.19 -16.44
N VAL A 190 2.25 -3.76 -15.53
CA VAL A 190 1.38 -2.96 -14.66
C VAL A 190 2.19 -2.17 -13.62
N SER A 191 3.30 -2.72 -13.14
CA SER A 191 4.19 -2.04 -12.19
C SER A 191 4.88 -0.84 -12.83
N SER A 192 5.36 -1.00 -14.07
CA SER A 192 5.91 0.09 -14.86
C SER A 192 4.87 1.19 -15.12
N TYR A 193 3.65 0.82 -15.52
CA TYR A 193 2.56 1.77 -15.72
C TYR A 193 2.22 2.55 -14.44
N ILE A 194 2.15 1.88 -13.29
CA ILE A 194 1.90 2.50 -11.98
C ILE A 194 2.97 3.54 -11.64
N GLN A 195 4.24 3.27 -11.92
CA GLN A 195 5.34 4.23 -11.68
C GLN A 195 5.15 5.53 -12.45
N GLY A 196 4.66 5.47 -13.68
CA GLY A 196 4.39 6.62 -14.53
C GLY A 196 2.96 7.18 -14.41
N LEU A 197 2.13 6.65 -13.52
CA LEU A 197 0.73 7.05 -13.42
C LEU A 197 0.57 8.39 -12.71
N TYR A 198 -0.06 9.35 -13.40
CA TYR A 198 -0.31 10.72 -12.92
C TYR A 198 -1.79 10.94 -12.55
N ARG A 199 -2.01 11.97 -11.74
CA ARG A 199 -3.36 12.54 -11.49
C ARG A 199 -3.86 13.32 -12.68
#